data_7971b1c9ca788cf55fa278f8fee5fafc
#
_entry.id   7971b1c9ca788cf55fa278f8fee5fafc
#
_cell.length_a   1.000
_cell.length_b   1.000
_cell.length_c   1.000
_cell.angle_alpha   90.00
_cell.angle_beta   90.00
_cell.angle_gamma   90.00
#
_symmetry.space_group_name_H-M   'P 1'
#
loop_
_entity.id
_entity.type
_entity.pdbx_description
1 polymer ?
#
loop_
_entity_poly.entity_id
_entity_poly.type
_entity_poly.pdbx_seq_one_letter_code
_entity_poly.pdbx_strand_id
1 'polypeptide(L)'
;MSTAGANLPATELRAQNRVMLFKLLLIIPVMLAFCASLVPLYRQICQVLGITSTRAVLPNTQVDIARLVNVDFVAHLNNTFAWKFEPVQKHVDVHPGAVTTINYRVTNTLPYATTGRAVPSFAPMEAGLYFNKIECFCFSNQTLQAGETRDMPVTFYVDPKLPKEIGAIALSYTFFNVVNDAKKS
;
A
#
# COMPACT_ATOMS: atom_id res chain seq x y z
N MET A 1 -22.32 -34.88 -49.40
CA MET A 1 -23.19 -33.81 -48.87
C MET A 1 -22.55 -32.46 -49.19
N SER A 2 -23.07 -31.82 -50.26
CA SER A 2 -22.52 -30.59 -50.85
C SER A 2 -23.02 -29.39 -50.04
N THR A 3 -22.13 -28.65 -49.45
CA THR A 3 -22.43 -27.32 -48.89
C THR A 3 -22.40 -26.32 -50.03
N ALA A 4 -23.59 -25.91 -50.46
CA ALA A 4 -23.77 -24.82 -51.41
C ALA A 4 -23.27 -23.52 -50.80
N GLY A 5 -22.11 -23.04 -51.25
CA GLY A 5 -21.65 -21.69 -51.02
C GLY A 5 -22.55 -20.72 -51.77
N ALA A 6 -23.48 -20.09 -51.07
CA ALA A 6 -24.31 -18.99 -51.63
C ALA A 6 -23.37 -17.81 -51.92
N ASN A 7 -23.02 -17.64 -53.20
CA ASN A 7 -22.38 -16.44 -53.71
C ASN A 7 -23.38 -15.26 -53.65
N LEU A 8 -23.33 -14.54 -52.57
CA LEU A 8 -24.08 -13.27 -52.40
C LEU A 8 -23.52 -12.23 -53.41
N PRO A 9 -24.39 -11.48 -54.09
CA PRO A 9 -23.94 -10.47 -55.03
C PRO A 9 -23.11 -9.39 -54.32
N ALA A 10 -22.05 -8.94 -54.97
CA ALA A 10 -21.03 -8.02 -54.40
C ALA A 10 -21.62 -6.73 -53.87
N THR A 11 -22.81 -6.35 -54.28
CA THR A 11 -23.58 -5.21 -53.78
C THR A 11 -24.16 -5.42 -52.39
N GLU A 12 -24.63 -6.64 -52.06
CA GLU A 12 -25.14 -6.97 -50.72
C GLU A 12 -23.99 -7.14 -49.72
N LEU A 13 -22.88 -7.71 -50.11
CA LEU A 13 -21.68 -7.78 -49.30
C LEU A 13 -21.14 -6.41 -48.91
N ARG A 14 -21.19 -5.44 -49.84
CA ARG A 14 -20.78 -4.05 -49.55
C ARG A 14 -21.75 -3.35 -48.60
N ALA A 15 -23.04 -3.59 -48.71
CA ALA A 15 -24.06 -3.05 -47.83
C ALA A 15 -23.92 -3.64 -46.40
N GLN A 16 -23.75 -4.95 -46.28
CA GLN A 16 -23.53 -5.64 -45.00
C GLN A 16 -22.24 -5.23 -44.35
N ASN A 17 -21.15 -5.09 -45.10
CA ASN A 17 -19.86 -4.58 -44.59
C ASN A 17 -20.00 -3.13 -44.10
N ARG A 18 -20.74 -2.30 -44.78
CA ARG A 18 -20.98 -0.91 -44.39
C ARG A 18 -21.76 -0.80 -43.08
N VAL A 19 -22.78 -1.63 -42.89
CA VAL A 19 -23.56 -1.70 -41.65
C VAL A 19 -22.70 -2.24 -40.51
N MET A 20 -21.90 -3.26 -40.80
CA MET A 20 -20.97 -3.84 -39.83
C MET A 20 -19.88 -2.84 -39.41
N LEU A 21 -19.34 -2.09 -40.35
CA LEU A 21 -18.35 -1.02 -40.10
C LEU A 21 -18.97 0.11 -39.27
N PHE A 22 -20.21 0.49 -39.53
CA PHE A 22 -20.94 1.50 -38.76
C PHE A 22 -21.21 1.06 -37.32
N LYS A 23 -21.58 -0.22 -37.12
CA LYS A 23 -21.76 -0.82 -35.78
C LYS A 23 -20.44 -0.85 -35.02
N LEU A 24 -19.34 -1.24 -35.70
CA LEU A 24 -18.01 -1.25 -35.10
C LEU A 24 -17.54 0.16 -34.69
N LEU A 25 -17.76 1.14 -35.58
CA LEU A 25 -17.45 2.54 -35.34
C LEU A 25 -18.26 3.14 -34.17
N LEU A 26 -19.46 2.62 -33.91
CA LEU A 26 -20.32 3.05 -32.81
C LEU A 26 -19.96 2.35 -31.49
N ILE A 27 -19.54 1.10 -31.54
CA ILE A 27 -19.16 0.34 -30.34
C ILE A 27 -17.91 0.92 -29.67
N ILE A 28 -16.91 1.35 -30.44
CA ILE A 28 -15.65 1.89 -29.91
C ILE A 28 -15.88 3.12 -29.01
N PRO A 29 -16.60 4.18 -29.47
CA PRO A 29 -16.84 5.35 -28.60
C PRO A 29 -17.73 5.02 -27.40
N VAL A 30 -18.70 4.09 -27.53
CA VAL A 30 -19.51 3.65 -26.39
C VAL A 30 -18.66 2.96 -25.32
N MET A 31 -17.75 2.08 -25.73
CA MET A 31 -16.82 1.44 -24.80
C MET A 31 -15.85 2.43 -24.14
N LEU A 32 -15.36 3.40 -24.92
CA LEU A 32 -14.51 4.46 -24.35
C LEU A 32 -15.26 5.34 -23.35
N ALA A 33 -16.51 5.71 -23.66
CA ALA A 33 -17.37 6.48 -22.76
C ALA A 33 -17.68 5.69 -21.47
N PHE A 34 -17.91 4.39 -21.59
CA PHE A 34 -18.13 3.50 -20.44
C PHE A 34 -16.87 3.43 -19.55
N CYS A 35 -15.69 3.22 -20.13
CA CYS A 35 -14.43 3.21 -19.39
C CYS A 35 -14.16 4.56 -18.71
N ALA A 36 -14.41 5.67 -19.43
CA ALA A 36 -14.24 7.01 -18.87
C ALA A 36 -15.20 7.30 -17.71
N SER A 37 -16.40 6.74 -17.75
CA SER A 37 -17.40 6.86 -16.68
C SER A 37 -17.04 6.03 -15.43
N LEU A 38 -16.37 4.89 -15.60
CA LEU A 38 -15.95 4.05 -14.48
C LEU A 38 -14.89 4.72 -13.59
N VAL A 39 -14.02 5.56 -14.15
CA VAL A 39 -12.95 6.22 -13.40
C VAL A 39 -13.47 7.13 -12.28
N PRO A 40 -14.40 8.07 -12.54
CA PRO A 40 -14.95 8.92 -11.48
C PRO A 40 -15.78 8.11 -10.47
N LEU A 41 -16.54 7.10 -10.93
CA LEU A 41 -17.31 6.22 -10.06
C LEU A 41 -16.39 5.47 -9.07
N TYR A 42 -15.29 4.91 -9.57
CA TYR A 42 -14.31 4.23 -8.72
C TYR A 42 -13.70 5.17 -7.66
N ARG A 43 -13.38 6.42 -8.05
CA ARG A 43 -12.88 7.43 -7.11
C ARG A 43 -13.88 7.73 -6.00
N GLN A 44 -15.16 7.90 -6.33
CA GLN A 44 -16.21 8.15 -5.34
C GLN A 44 -16.40 6.96 -4.40
N ILE A 45 -16.43 5.74 -4.93
CA ILE A 45 -16.54 4.52 -4.13
C ILE A 45 -15.36 4.41 -3.16
N CYS A 46 -14.12 4.62 -3.62
CA CYS A 46 -12.94 4.58 -2.76
C CYS A 46 -12.96 5.66 -1.67
N GLN A 47 -13.49 6.85 -1.97
CA GLN A 47 -13.62 7.93 -0.99
C GLN A 47 -14.66 7.61 0.09
N VAL A 48 -15.81 7.04 -0.30
CA VAL A 48 -16.88 6.67 0.63
C VAL A 48 -16.46 5.49 1.51
N LEU A 49 -15.76 4.50 0.93
CA LEU A 49 -15.27 3.32 1.66
C LEU A 49 -13.97 3.60 2.43
N GLY A 50 -13.39 4.80 2.33
CA GLY A 50 -12.17 5.17 3.06
C GLY A 50 -10.92 4.39 2.67
N ILE A 51 -10.92 3.69 1.54
CA ILE A 51 -9.82 2.82 1.09
C ILE A 51 -8.64 3.63 0.52
N THR A 52 -8.84 4.91 0.24
CA THR A 52 -7.78 5.77 -0.31
C THR A 52 -6.89 6.27 0.82
N SER A 53 -5.87 5.50 1.16
CA SER A 53 -4.85 5.82 2.17
C SER A 53 -3.88 6.94 1.73
N THR A 54 -4.22 7.74 0.74
CA THR A 54 -3.43 8.88 0.29
C THR A 54 -4.05 10.18 0.80
N ARG A 55 -4.29 10.26 2.12
CA ARG A 55 -4.45 11.58 2.73
C ARG A 55 -3.06 12.20 2.81
N ALA A 56 -2.82 13.20 1.94
CA ALA A 56 -1.79 14.18 2.22
C ALA A 56 -2.05 14.69 3.63
N VAL A 57 -1.13 14.38 4.53
CA VAL A 57 -1.21 14.74 5.94
C VAL A 57 -1.00 16.25 6.00
N LEU A 58 -2.10 16.99 6.03
CA LEU A 58 -2.06 18.36 6.51
C LEU A 58 -1.99 18.29 8.05
N PRO A 59 -0.96 18.84 8.67
CA PRO A 59 -0.79 18.86 10.13
C PRO A 59 -1.74 19.90 10.78
N ASN A 60 -3.03 19.75 10.57
CA ASN A 60 -4.04 20.59 11.20
C ASN A 60 -5.05 19.72 11.96
N THR A 61 -4.56 18.70 12.61
CA THR A 61 -5.36 17.85 13.49
C THR A 61 -5.31 18.47 14.86
N GLN A 62 -6.47 18.82 15.40
CA GLN A 62 -6.56 19.21 16.82
C GLN A 62 -6.05 18.01 17.64
N VAL A 63 -5.02 18.27 18.44
CA VAL A 63 -4.46 17.28 19.34
C VAL A 63 -5.44 17.07 20.48
N ASP A 64 -5.89 15.84 20.69
CA ASP A 64 -6.72 15.48 21.84
C ASP A 64 -5.82 15.24 23.06
N ILE A 65 -5.55 16.33 23.80
CA ILE A 65 -4.71 16.29 25.00
C ILE A 65 -5.37 15.59 26.18
N ALA A 66 -6.69 15.36 26.13
CA ALA A 66 -7.42 14.71 27.21
C ALA A 66 -7.29 13.17 27.15
N ARG A 67 -6.80 12.62 26.03
CA ARG A 67 -6.70 11.19 25.79
C ARG A 67 -5.25 10.78 25.54
N LEU A 68 -4.85 9.68 26.17
CA LEU A 68 -3.60 8.97 25.88
C LEU A 68 -3.90 7.64 25.21
N VAL A 69 -3.12 7.30 24.21
CA VAL A 69 -3.14 6.01 23.53
C VAL A 69 -1.73 5.42 23.64
N ASN A 70 -1.64 4.22 24.21
CA ASN A 70 -0.39 3.49 24.28
C ASN A 70 -0.08 2.86 22.92
N VAL A 71 1.13 3.09 22.40
CA VAL A 71 1.60 2.49 21.15
C VAL A 71 2.79 1.60 21.46
N ASP A 72 2.60 0.29 21.26
CA ASP A 72 3.65 -0.73 21.39
C ASP A 72 4.34 -0.96 20.05
N PHE A 73 5.66 -1.04 20.08
CA PHE A 73 6.50 -1.27 18.91
C PHE A 73 7.15 -2.64 18.99
N VAL A 74 6.87 -3.47 17.98
CA VAL A 74 7.39 -4.83 17.91
C VAL A 74 8.21 -4.98 16.63
N ALA A 75 9.32 -5.70 16.73
CA ALA A 75 10.21 -5.99 15.63
C ALA A 75 10.37 -7.50 15.45
N HIS A 76 10.09 -7.99 14.26
CA HIS A 76 10.25 -9.38 13.88
C HIS A 76 11.18 -9.52 12.68
N LEU A 77 11.87 -10.64 12.62
CA LEU A 77 12.64 -11.07 11.46
C LEU A 77 12.04 -12.37 10.93
N ASN A 78 11.95 -12.48 9.62
CA ASN A 78 11.63 -13.78 9.03
C ASN A 78 12.80 -14.75 9.32
N ASN A 79 12.49 -16.01 9.60
CA ASN A 79 13.43 -17.05 10.04
C ASN A 79 14.68 -17.25 9.13
N THR A 80 14.63 -16.76 7.90
CA THR A 80 15.73 -16.84 6.92
C THR A 80 16.58 -15.58 6.89
N PHE A 81 16.31 -14.57 7.73
CA PHE A 81 16.96 -13.26 7.65
C PHE A 81 17.85 -13.01 8.87
N ALA A 82 19.16 -13.02 8.64
CA ALA A 82 20.16 -12.87 9.70
C ALA A 82 20.53 -11.39 9.90
N TRP A 83 19.59 -10.58 10.33
CA TRP A 83 19.78 -9.23 10.83
C TRP A 83 19.44 -9.17 12.31
N LYS A 84 19.88 -8.12 13.00
CA LYS A 84 19.34 -7.76 14.30
C LYS A 84 18.42 -6.56 14.10
N PHE A 85 17.18 -6.67 14.56
CA PHE A 85 16.16 -5.65 14.38
C PHE A 85 15.40 -5.45 15.68
N GLU A 86 15.46 -4.25 16.22
CA GLU A 86 14.82 -3.91 17.50
C GLU A 86 14.32 -2.46 17.51
N PRO A 87 13.18 -2.15 18.14
CA PRO A 87 12.78 -0.78 18.39
C PRO A 87 13.66 -0.19 19.50
N VAL A 88 14.05 1.07 19.35
CA VAL A 88 14.79 1.81 20.40
C VAL A 88 13.88 2.07 21.60
N GLN A 89 12.61 2.33 21.33
CA GLN A 89 11.56 2.49 22.33
C GLN A 89 10.50 1.42 22.09
N LYS A 90 10.17 0.63 23.10
CA LYS A 90 9.21 -0.47 22.97
C LYS A 90 7.76 -0.02 23.08
N HIS A 91 7.50 1.06 23.79
CA HIS A 91 6.19 1.65 23.96
C HIS A 91 6.31 3.16 24.13
N VAL A 92 5.31 3.88 23.66
CA VAL A 92 5.20 5.33 23.79
C VAL A 92 3.73 5.68 23.96
N ASP A 93 3.42 6.52 24.97
CA ASP A 93 2.09 7.09 25.11
C ASP A 93 1.98 8.35 24.25
N VAL A 94 0.99 8.37 23.37
CA VAL A 94 0.77 9.48 22.45
C VAL A 94 -0.62 10.08 22.62
N HIS A 95 -0.72 11.40 22.42
CA HIS A 95 -2.00 12.06 22.29
C HIS A 95 -2.49 11.92 20.83
N PRO A 96 -3.74 11.50 20.59
CA PRO A 96 -4.29 11.50 19.24
C PRO A 96 -4.15 12.87 18.57
N GLY A 97 -3.65 12.90 17.34
CA GLY A 97 -3.31 14.12 16.60
C GLY A 97 -1.87 14.61 16.79
N ALA A 98 -1.16 14.18 17.83
CA ALA A 98 0.24 14.54 18.04
C ALA A 98 1.17 13.73 17.12
N VAL A 99 2.07 14.43 16.42
CA VAL A 99 3.10 13.80 15.60
C VAL A 99 4.22 13.29 16.51
N THR A 100 4.54 12.03 16.39
CA THR A 100 5.56 11.35 17.18
C THR A 100 6.55 10.64 16.28
N THR A 101 7.83 10.67 16.61
CA THR A 101 8.88 9.95 15.89
C THR A 101 9.56 8.96 16.82
N ILE A 102 9.69 7.73 16.37
CA ILE A 102 10.46 6.67 17.04
C ILE A 102 11.50 6.10 16.09
N ASN A 103 12.54 5.49 16.65
CA ASN A 103 13.59 4.87 15.87
C ASN A 103 13.60 3.35 16.05
N TYR A 104 13.82 2.64 14.95
CA TYR A 104 14.18 1.24 14.92
C TYR A 104 15.66 1.10 14.59
N ARG A 105 16.37 0.25 15.32
CA ARG A 105 17.75 -0.08 15.06
C ARG A 105 17.85 -1.38 14.30
N VAL A 106 18.56 -1.34 13.18
CA VAL A 106 18.77 -2.49 12.31
C VAL A 106 20.27 -2.70 12.15
N THR A 107 20.74 -3.94 12.31
CA THR A 107 22.14 -4.32 12.12
C THR A 107 22.22 -5.53 11.18
N ASN A 108 22.97 -5.42 10.10
CA ASN A 108 23.31 -6.57 9.27
C ASN A 108 24.44 -7.36 9.94
N THR A 109 24.15 -8.58 10.38
CA THR A 109 25.14 -9.44 11.05
C THR A 109 25.91 -10.34 10.07
N LEU A 110 25.60 -10.26 8.78
CA LEU A 110 26.25 -11.05 7.73
C LEU A 110 27.56 -10.39 7.25
N PRO A 111 28.52 -11.17 6.76
CA PRO A 111 29.79 -10.67 6.23
C PRO A 111 29.67 -10.09 4.79
N TYR A 112 28.46 -9.89 4.29
CA TYR A 112 28.18 -9.34 2.97
C TYR A 112 26.95 -8.45 2.99
N ALA A 113 26.82 -7.58 1.97
CA ALA A 113 25.69 -6.69 1.84
C ALA A 113 24.40 -7.49 1.54
N THR A 114 23.32 -7.13 2.23
CA THR A 114 22.01 -7.75 2.04
C THR A 114 20.90 -6.70 1.96
N THR A 115 19.82 -7.05 1.25
CA THR A 115 18.68 -6.18 1.07
C THR A 115 17.46 -6.78 1.75
N GLY A 116 16.79 -5.98 2.58
CA GLY A 116 15.57 -6.36 3.26
C GLY A 116 14.45 -5.37 3.00
N ARG A 117 13.23 -5.85 3.19
CA ARG A 117 12.01 -5.05 3.14
C ARG A 117 11.19 -5.27 4.41
N ALA A 118 10.80 -4.18 5.04
CA ALA A 118 9.93 -4.22 6.22
C ALA A 118 8.45 -4.16 5.81
N VAL A 119 7.64 -5.00 6.44
CA VAL A 119 6.19 -5.03 6.26
C VAL A 119 5.54 -4.73 7.60
N PRO A 120 4.71 -3.68 7.70
CA PRO A 120 4.00 -3.34 8.93
C PRO A 120 2.75 -4.19 9.11
N SER A 121 2.40 -4.46 10.36
CA SER A 121 1.11 -5.00 10.78
C SER A 121 0.63 -4.29 12.05
N PHE A 122 -0.68 -4.28 12.27
CA PHE A 122 -1.32 -3.59 13.38
C PHE A 122 -2.17 -4.55 14.20
N ALA A 123 -2.19 -4.33 15.51
CA ALA A 123 -3.14 -4.98 16.42
C ALA A 123 -3.72 -3.91 17.38
N PRO A 124 -5.06 -3.79 17.48
CA PRO A 124 -6.05 -4.47 16.64
C PRO A 124 -5.98 -3.99 15.17
N MET A 125 -6.43 -4.83 14.23
CA MET A 125 -6.33 -4.53 12.78
C MET A 125 -7.04 -3.22 12.41
N GLU A 126 -8.15 -2.91 13.06
CA GLU A 126 -8.96 -1.70 12.86
C GLU A 126 -8.17 -0.43 13.20
N ALA A 127 -7.25 -0.49 14.16
CA ALA A 127 -6.39 0.64 14.53
C ALA A 127 -5.51 1.11 13.36
N GLY A 128 -5.19 0.22 12.42
CA GLY A 128 -4.43 0.56 11.21
C GLY A 128 -5.10 1.62 10.33
N LEU A 129 -6.43 1.77 10.40
CA LEU A 129 -7.17 2.80 9.67
C LEU A 129 -6.96 4.22 10.26
N TYR A 130 -6.61 4.29 11.53
CA TYR A 130 -6.42 5.52 12.29
C TYR A 130 -4.95 5.82 12.57
N PHE A 131 -4.05 4.90 12.21
CA PHE A 131 -2.61 5.06 12.38
C PHE A 131 -1.99 5.59 11.09
N ASN A 132 -1.67 6.89 11.08
CA ASN A 132 -1.15 7.57 9.90
C ASN A 132 0.38 7.69 9.99
N LYS A 133 1.08 7.06 9.06
CA LYS A 133 2.53 7.15 8.93
C LYS A 133 2.89 8.27 7.96
N ILE A 134 3.66 9.24 8.42
CA ILE A 134 4.16 10.36 7.62
C ILE A 134 5.43 9.94 6.91
N GLU A 135 6.36 9.33 7.65
CA GLU A 135 7.64 8.85 7.14
C GLU A 135 7.90 7.44 7.67
N CYS A 136 8.34 6.57 6.78
CA CYS A 136 8.63 5.18 7.13
C CYS A 136 9.67 4.59 6.18
N PHE A 137 10.65 3.91 6.75
CA PHE A 137 11.62 3.11 5.99
C PHE A 137 10.98 1.90 5.27
N CYS A 138 9.76 1.54 5.60
CA CYS A 138 9.01 0.43 5.00
C CYS A 138 8.58 0.66 3.54
N PHE A 139 8.66 1.90 3.04
CA PHE A 139 8.28 2.22 1.66
C PHE A 139 9.31 1.79 0.62
N SER A 140 10.55 1.57 1.03
CA SER A 140 11.66 1.20 0.14
C SER A 140 12.40 -0.04 0.65
N ASN A 141 13.09 -0.72 -0.27
CA ASN A 141 14.03 -1.76 0.10
C ASN A 141 15.24 -1.15 0.79
N GLN A 142 15.69 -1.75 1.88
CA GLN A 142 16.84 -1.30 2.66
C GLN A 142 18.02 -2.21 2.39
N THR A 143 19.10 -1.65 1.87
CA THR A 143 20.37 -2.38 1.70
C THR A 143 21.34 -1.93 2.78
N LEU A 144 21.85 -2.88 3.56
CA LEU A 144 22.88 -2.66 4.55
C LEU A 144 24.16 -3.43 4.16
N GLN A 145 25.29 -2.76 4.32
CA GLN A 145 26.61 -3.37 4.11
C GLN A 145 26.92 -4.40 5.21
N ALA A 146 27.99 -5.17 5.03
CA ALA A 146 28.44 -6.12 6.04
C ALA A 146 28.71 -5.41 7.37
N GLY A 147 28.06 -5.87 8.45
CA GLY A 147 28.20 -5.30 9.79
C GLY A 147 27.60 -3.91 9.99
N GLU A 148 26.92 -3.34 8.98
CA GLU A 148 26.33 -2.01 9.08
C GLU A 148 25.17 -1.98 10.07
N THR A 149 25.18 -0.94 10.94
CA THR A 149 24.07 -0.61 11.83
C THR A 149 23.46 0.72 11.39
N ARG A 150 22.14 0.77 11.29
CA ARG A 150 21.40 1.98 10.88
C ARG A 150 20.17 2.17 11.76
N ASP A 151 19.98 3.40 12.24
CA ASP A 151 18.74 3.81 12.90
C ASP A 151 17.75 4.29 11.83
N MET A 152 16.53 3.75 11.86
CA MET A 152 15.48 3.99 10.89
C MET A 152 14.30 4.70 11.58
N PRO A 153 14.04 5.98 11.26
CA PRO A 153 12.95 6.71 11.87
C PRO A 153 11.59 6.28 11.31
N VAL A 154 10.59 6.30 12.18
CA VAL A 154 9.17 6.18 11.83
C VAL A 154 8.44 7.36 12.47
N THR A 155 7.94 8.24 11.63
CA THR A 155 7.14 9.40 12.04
C THR A 155 5.68 9.10 11.76
N PHE A 156 4.85 9.22 12.78
CA PHE A 156 3.44 8.88 12.73
C PHE A 156 2.59 9.79 13.60
N TYR A 157 1.29 9.73 13.42
CA TYR A 157 0.29 10.22 14.37
C TYR A 157 -0.92 9.30 14.39
N VAL A 158 -1.61 9.27 15.50
CA VAL A 158 -2.89 8.56 15.67
C VAL A 158 -4.03 9.55 15.39
N ASP A 159 -4.97 9.18 14.50
CA ASP A 159 -6.11 10.06 14.19
C ASP A 159 -6.98 10.25 15.45
N PRO A 160 -7.38 11.49 15.80
CA PRO A 160 -8.31 11.77 16.91
C PRO A 160 -9.65 11.05 16.79
N LYS A 161 -10.02 10.60 15.60
CA LYS A 161 -11.24 9.81 15.34
C LYS A 161 -11.10 8.33 15.75
N LEU A 162 -9.95 7.91 16.29
CA LEU A 162 -9.78 6.56 16.82
C LEU A 162 -10.88 6.25 17.83
N PRO A 163 -11.62 5.13 17.70
CA PRO A 163 -12.63 4.70 18.65
C PRO A 163 -12.12 4.72 20.10
N LYS A 164 -12.97 5.15 21.04
CA LYS A 164 -12.56 5.33 22.44
C LYS A 164 -12.22 4.00 23.14
N GLU A 165 -12.73 2.91 22.61
CA GLU A 165 -12.51 1.54 23.07
C GLU A 165 -11.07 1.07 22.83
N ILE A 166 -10.39 1.69 21.83
CA ILE A 166 -9.01 1.34 21.49
C ILE A 166 -8.07 2.24 22.27
N GLY A 167 -7.62 1.78 23.43
CA GLY A 167 -6.65 2.46 24.29
C GLY A 167 -5.21 2.10 24.01
N ALA A 168 -4.96 1.00 23.27
CA ALA A 168 -3.62 0.54 22.93
C ALA A 168 -3.56 0.07 21.47
N ILE A 169 -2.42 0.31 20.82
CA ILE A 169 -2.14 -0.08 19.44
C ILE A 169 -0.76 -0.74 19.41
N ALA A 170 -0.65 -1.94 18.85
CA ALA A 170 0.65 -2.53 18.59
C ALA A 170 1.00 -2.38 17.10
N LEU A 171 2.13 -1.74 16.82
CA LEU A 171 2.75 -1.67 15.49
C LEU A 171 3.89 -2.65 15.42
N SER A 172 3.72 -3.69 14.64
CA SER A 172 4.74 -4.69 14.39
C SER A 172 5.33 -4.54 13.00
N TYR A 173 6.65 -4.56 12.89
CA TYR A 173 7.37 -4.66 11.63
C TYR A 173 8.02 -6.02 11.49
N THR A 174 7.84 -6.65 10.34
CA THR A 174 8.54 -7.88 9.98
C THR A 174 9.45 -7.61 8.79
N PHE A 175 10.75 -7.86 8.93
CA PHE A 175 11.71 -7.81 7.83
C PHE A 175 11.74 -9.12 7.06
N PHE A 176 11.68 -9.00 5.74
CA PHE A 176 11.85 -10.09 4.79
C PHE A 176 13.10 -9.87 3.95
N ASN A 177 13.81 -10.96 3.64
CA ASN A 177 14.92 -10.91 2.71
C ASN A 177 14.40 -10.68 1.28
N VAL A 178 14.91 -9.66 0.61
CA VAL A 178 14.68 -9.43 -0.81
C VAL A 178 15.81 -10.11 -1.56
N VAL A 179 15.59 -11.36 -1.97
CA VAL A 179 16.52 -12.06 -2.86
C VAL A 179 16.45 -11.32 -4.20
N ASN A 180 17.52 -10.63 -4.57
CA ASN A 180 17.64 -10.11 -5.93
C ASN A 180 17.82 -11.32 -6.86
N ASP A 181 16.78 -11.72 -7.58
CA ASP A 181 16.82 -12.69 -8.67
C ASP A 181 17.69 -12.23 -9.87
N ALA A 182 18.50 -11.20 -9.68
CA ALA A 182 19.42 -10.67 -10.69
C ALA A 182 20.67 -11.54 -10.96
N LYS A 183 20.71 -12.80 -10.44
CA LYS A 183 21.83 -13.73 -10.71
C LYS A 183 21.35 -15.05 -11.28
N LYS A 184 20.50 -14.98 -12.32
CA LYS A 184 20.21 -16.11 -13.21
C LYS A 184 20.20 -15.59 -14.65
N SER A 185 21.39 -15.31 -15.15
CA SER A 185 21.63 -15.20 -16.60
C SER A 185 23.06 -15.64 -16.88
#